data_444240daa4c283b9930bd2c91803e035
#
_entry.id   444240daa4c283b9930bd2c91803e035
#
_cell.length_a   1.000
_cell.length_b   1.000
_cell.length_c   1.000
_cell.angle_alpha   90.00
_cell.angle_beta   90.00
_cell.angle_gamma   90.00
#
_symmetry.space_group_name_H-M   'P 1'
#
loop_
_entity.id
_entity.type
_entity.pdbx_description
1 polymer ?
#
loop_
_entity_poly.entity_id
_entity_poly.type
_entity_poly.pdbx_seq_one_letter_code
_entity_poly.pdbx_strand_id
1 'polypeptide(L)'
;MKYKFFTLPILSLMCVITFWGVTAQANEESNEPNIIKIIGDDDRLKVEDTTKTPFSSIAYTQMYIENNMVSRGTSFVVGKNTLLTAAHVAENFLTDYEKRAQSFVAPGRTGSTYPYGKFLIDSVIIHPQYFSSGKMDKYDIAIIKTKPNNSGLNISDFVPTFSITDATEVGKTAFISGYGADKAREQWYHTGTILDIDDLNISYNTDAVGGNSGSPIFNSNGQIIGVHVSGKSKNGTGIKNIGARVTGENYLFIKANIY
;
A
#
# COMPACT_ATOMS: atom_id res chain seq x y z
N MET A 1 -6.46 -92.27 -30.91
CA MET A 1 -6.84 -91.09 -31.73
C MET A 1 -6.31 -89.82 -31.03
N LYS A 2 -5.27 -89.23 -31.60
CA LYS A 2 -4.63 -88.06 -31.00
C LYS A 2 -5.05 -86.80 -31.81
N TYR A 3 -5.73 -85.92 -31.17
CA TYR A 3 -6.07 -84.60 -31.77
C TYR A 3 -4.92 -83.59 -31.48
N LYS A 4 -4.34 -83.02 -32.54
CA LYS A 4 -3.39 -81.91 -32.48
C LYS A 4 -4.17 -80.60 -32.55
N PHE A 5 -4.04 -79.80 -31.51
CA PHE A 5 -4.51 -78.42 -31.54
C PHE A 5 -3.46 -77.54 -32.20
N PHE A 6 -3.86 -76.85 -33.27
CA PHE A 6 -3.09 -75.77 -33.90
C PHE A 6 -3.46 -74.49 -33.20
N THR A 7 -2.46 -73.84 -32.59
CA THR A 7 -2.59 -72.51 -32.06
C THR A 7 -2.07 -71.47 -33.09
N LEU A 8 -2.98 -70.62 -33.59
CA LEU A 8 -2.60 -69.39 -34.34
C LEU A 8 -2.10 -68.31 -33.39
N PRO A 9 -1.01 -67.55 -33.69
CA PRO A 9 -0.66 -66.42 -32.94
C PRO A 9 -1.51 -65.19 -33.33
N ILE A 10 -2.16 -64.58 -32.34
CA ILE A 10 -2.83 -63.29 -32.49
C ILE A 10 -1.78 -62.21 -32.52
N LEU A 11 -1.62 -61.56 -33.66
CA LEU A 11 -0.76 -60.37 -33.81
C LEU A 11 -1.51 -59.16 -33.24
N SER A 12 -1.17 -58.75 -32.04
CA SER A 12 -1.68 -57.54 -31.38
C SER A 12 -1.05 -56.31 -32.03
N LEU A 13 -1.83 -55.59 -32.83
CA LEU A 13 -1.46 -54.29 -33.38
C LEU A 13 -1.59 -53.23 -32.30
N MET A 14 -0.48 -52.85 -31.65
CA MET A 14 -0.44 -51.77 -30.66
C MET A 14 -0.47 -50.42 -31.40
N CYS A 15 -1.67 -49.79 -31.48
CA CYS A 15 -1.78 -48.41 -31.91
C CYS A 15 -1.18 -47.48 -30.84
N VAL A 16 0.02 -46.97 -31.05
CA VAL A 16 0.60 -45.89 -30.23
C VAL A 16 -0.07 -44.58 -30.62
N ILE A 17 -1.07 -44.17 -29.83
CA ILE A 17 -1.66 -42.85 -29.94
C ILE A 17 -0.72 -41.90 -29.17
N THR A 18 0.11 -41.16 -29.88
CA THR A 18 0.88 -40.03 -29.32
C THR A 18 -0.10 -38.90 -29.04
N PHE A 19 -0.54 -38.77 -27.79
CA PHE A 19 -1.17 -37.56 -27.31
C PHE A 19 -0.10 -36.44 -27.25
N TRP A 20 -0.15 -35.53 -28.19
CA TRP A 20 0.47 -34.23 -28.03
C TRP A 20 -0.37 -33.45 -27.01
N GLY A 21 0.00 -33.58 -25.74
CA GLY A 21 -0.53 -32.72 -24.70
C GLY A 21 -0.04 -31.32 -24.95
N VAL A 22 -0.93 -30.44 -25.43
CA VAL A 22 -0.75 -28.99 -25.31
C VAL A 22 -0.89 -28.71 -23.82
N THR A 23 0.24 -28.62 -23.12
CA THR A 23 0.26 -28.07 -21.76
C THR A 23 -0.07 -26.59 -21.90
N ALA A 24 -1.32 -26.22 -21.69
CA ALA A 24 -1.67 -24.87 -21.34
C ALA A 24 -0.89 -24.55 -20.04
N GLN A 25 0.20 -23.78 -20.14
CA GLN A 25 0.82 -23.18 -18.99
C GLN A 25 -0.21 -22.21 -18.40
N ALA A 26 -0.94 -22.69 -17.40
CA ALA A 26 -1.66 -21.80 -16.52
C ALA A 26 -0.57 -20.85 -15.94
N ASN A 27 -0.68 -19.56 -16.21
CA ASN A 27 0.08 -18.56 -15.50
C ASN A 27 -0.36 -18.67 -14.04
N GLU A 28 0.41 -19.37 -13.22
CA GLU A 28 0.27 -19.29 -11.77
C GLU A 28 0.63 -17.85 -11.40
N GLU A 29 -0.39 -17.01 -11.17
CA GLU A 29 -0.23 -15.85 -10.32
C GLU A 29 0.24 -16.39 -8.98
N SER A 30 1.53 -16.23 -8.69
CA SER A 30 2.08 -16.66 -7.41
C SER A 30 1.29 -15.96 -6.30
N ASN A 31 0.70 -16.73 -5.38
CA ASN A 31 0.14 -16.27 -4.11
C ASN A 31 1.27 -15.83 -3.15
N GLU A 32 2.27 -15.10 -3.68
CA GLU A 32 3.23 -14.40 -2.85
C GLU A 32 2.48 -13.33 -2.07
N PRO A 33 2.78 -13.14 -0.77
CA PRO A 33 2.15 -12.08 0.01
C PRO A 33 2.30 -10.75 -0.73
N ASN A 34 1.29 -9.89 -0.67
CA ASN A 34 1.22 -8.59 -1.33
C ASN A 34 2.40 -7.69 -0.91
N ILE A 35 3.60 -8.01 -1.39
CA ILE A 35 4.82 -7.27 -1.13
C ILE A 35 4.88 -6.14 -2.16
N ILE A 36 4.92 -4.93 -1.66
CA ILE A 36 5.18 -3.70 -2.41
C ILE A 36 6.48 -3.86 -3.19
N LYS A 37 6.55 -3.47 -4.46
CA LYS A 37 7.62 -3.90 -5.37
C LYS A 37 8.35 -2.75 -6.05
N ILE A 38 9.65 -2.93 -6.22
CA ILE A 38 10.46 -2.19 -7.17
C ILE A 38 10.16 -2.73 -8.57
N ILE A 39 9.95 -1.83 -9.53
CA ILE A 39 9.56 -2.13 -10.91
C ILE A 39 10.72 -1.77 -11.83
N GLY A 40 11.51 -2.75 -12.22
CA GLY A 40 12.77 -2.52 -12.92
C GLY A 40 13.91 -2.16 -11.96
N ASP A 41 14.65 -1.12 -12.26
CA ASP A 41 15.71 -0.57 -11.41
C ASP A 41 15.11 0.32 -10.31
N ASP A 42 15.77 0.41 -9.14
CA ASP A 42 15.37 1.30 -8.05
C ASP A 42 15.80 2.74 -8.39
N ASP A 43 14.91 3.51 -8.96
CA ASP A 43 15.14 4.91 -9.34
C ASP A 43 14.40 5.92 -8.44
N ARG A 44 14.01 5.48 -7.24
CA ARG A 44 13.49 6.37 -6.18
C ARG A 44 14.54 7.41 -5.81
N LEU A 45 14.09 8.63 -5.59
CA LEU A 45 14.92 9.77 -5.22
C LEU A 45 14.73 10.13 -3.74
N LYS A 46 15.83 10.45 -3.08
CA LYS A 46 15.79 10.95 -1.70
C LYS A 46 15.18 12.36 -1.67
N VAL A 47 14.34 12.63 -0.68
CA VAL A 47 13.86 13.98 -0.40
C VAL A 47 14.95 14.73 0.35
N GLU A 48 15.57 15.70 -0.31
CA GLU A 48 16.68 16.47 0.28
C GLU A 48 16.21 17.41 1.40
N ASP A 49 15.04 18.02 1.25
CA ASP A 49 14.45 18.92 2.25
C ASP A 49 13.01 18.51 2.56
N THR A 50 12.84 17.72 3.61
CA THR A 50 11.53 17.23 4.06
C THR A 50 10.67 18.33 4.70
N THR A 51 11.18 19.55 4.88
CA THR A 51 10.41 20.68 5.40
C THR A 51 9.64 21.43 4.32
N LYS A 52 9.87 21.11 3.06
CA LYS A 52 9.19 21.72 1.92
C LYS A 52 7.91 20.97 1.57
N THR A 53 6.92 21.71 1.08
CA THR A 53 5.70 21.15 0.48
C THR A 53 6.05 20.44 -0.83
N PRO A 54 5.47 19.25 -1.10
CA PRO A 54 4.43 18.55 -0.31
C PRO A 54 5.00 17.63 0.79
N PHE A 55 6.30 17.45 0.87
CA PHE A 55 6.99 16.46 1.69
C PHE A 55 6.80 16.68 3.20
N SER A 56 6.67 17.93 3.63
CA SER A 56 6.43 18.27 5.04
C SER A 56 5.13 17.68 5.59
N SER A 57 4.13 17.47 4.74
CA SER A 57 2.83 16.93 5.12
C SER A 57 2.76 15.39 5.11
N ILE A 58 3.87 14.73 4.77
CA ILE A 58 3.99 13.27 4.75
C ILE A 58 4.73 12.83 6.03
N ALA A 59 4.12 11.93 6.78
CA ALA A 59 4.57 11.57 8.12
C ALA A 59 5.03 10.10 8.18
N TYR A 60 6.16 9.87 8.84
CA TYR A 60 6.49 8.55 9.34
C TYR A 60 5.49 8.14 10.41
N THR A 61 4.97 6.94 10.30
CA THR A 61 3.97 6.38 11.22
C THR A 61 4.55 5.21 11.97
N GLN A 62 4.40 5.21 13.30
CA GLN A 62 4.77 4.12 14.18
C GLN A 62 3.62 3.83 15.12
N MET A 63 3.15 2.59 15.12
CA MET A 63 2.08 2.12 15.99
C MET A 63 2.53 0.90 16.78
N TYR A 64 2.34 0.93 18.08
CA TYR A 64 2.51 -0.25 18.92
C TYR A 64 1.32 -1.18 18.74
N ILE A 65 1.62 -2.45 18.51
CA ILE A 65 0.68 -3.54 18.34
C ILE A 65 0.95 -4.63 19.37
N GLU A 66 0.17 -5.70 19.37
CA GLU A 66 0.31 -6.81 20.32
C GLU A 66 1.75 -7.34 20.42
N ASN A 67 2.06 -7.97 21.57
CA ASN A 67 3.37 -8.59 21.86
C ASN A 67 4.57 -7.62 21.78
N ASN A 68 4.38 -6.35 22.09
CA ASN A 68 5.40 -5.29 22.02
C ASN A 68 6.00 -5.09 20.61
N MET A 69 5.32 -5.57 19.59
CA MET A 69 5.71 -5.32 18.20
C MET A 69 5.32 -3.92 17.79
N VAL A 70 5.89 -3.47 16.68
CA VAL A 70 5.67 -2.14 16.12
C VAL A 70 5.33 -2.27 14.64
N SER A 71 4.13 -1.82 14.25
CA SER A 71 3.79 -1.55 12.86
C SER A 71 4.42 -0.22 12.44
N ARG A 72 5.00 -0.19 11.25
CA ARG A 72 5.59 1.01 10.66
C ARG A 72 5.05 1.20 9.24
N GLY A 73 4.81 2.46 8.91
CA GLY A 73 4.29 2.84 7.60
C GLY A 73 4.42 4.34 7.38
N THR A 74 3.66 4.79 6.42
CA THR A 74 3.54 6.19 6.03
C THR A 74 2.11 6.67 6.26
N SER A 75 1.95 7.93 6.59
CA SER A 75 0.65 8.63 6.61
C SER A 75 0.83 10.06 6.08
N PHE A 76 -0.25 10.77 5.82
CA PHE A 76 -0.19 12.14 5.33
C PHE A 76 -1.35 12.99 5.84
N VAL A 77 -1.09 14.28 6.05
CA VAL A 77 -2.00 15.20 6.73
C VAL A 77 -3.07 15.71 5.77
N VAL A 78 -4.34 15.51 6.14
CA VAL A 78 -5.52 15.94 5.37
C VAL A 78 -6.48 16.85 6.13
N GLY A 79 -6.25 17.04 7.44
CA GLY A 79 -7.09 17.88 8.29
C GLY A 79 -6.37 18.36 9.54
N LYS A 80 -7.08 19.09 10.40
CA LYS A 80 -6.52 19.77 11.57
C LYS A 80 -5.64 18.85 12.44
N ASN A 81 -6.15 17.67 12.76
CA ASN A 81 -5.46 16.64 13.52
C ASN A 81 -5.66 15.26 12.86
N THR A 82 -5.79 15.23 11.53
CA THR A 82 -6.26 14.07 10.78
C THR A 82 -5.28 13.72 9.68
N LEU A 83 -4.88 12.44 9.66
CA LEU A 83 -4.04 11.88 8.60
C LEU A 83 -4.75 10.67 7.97
N LEU A 84 -4.39 10.38 6.72
CA LEU A 84 -4.72 9.12 6.05
C LEU A 84 -3.53 8.18 6.08
N THR A 85 -3.82 6.88 6.12
CA THR A 85 -2.87 5.78 5.97
C THR A 85 -3.59 4.55 5.41
N ALA A 86 -2.87 3.46 5.16
CA ALA A 86 -3.47 2.17 4.84
C ALA A 86 -4.06 1.51 6.10
N ALA A 87 -5.18 0.81 5.93
CA ALA A 87 -5.85 0.12 7.05
C ALA A 87 -4.96 -0.97 7.65
N HIS A 88 -4.23 -1.75 6.83
CA HIS A 88 -3.32 -2.78 7.32
C HIS A 88 -2.15 -2.25 8.17
N VAL A 89 -1.78 -0.97 8.03
CA VAL A 89 -0.79 -0.31 8.92
C VAL A 89 -1.38 -0.10 10.31
N ALA A 90 -2.69 0.16 10.38
CA ALA A 90 -3.39 0.62 11.57
C ALA A 90 -4.32 -0.43 12.21
N GLU A 91 -4.61 -1.55 11.54
CA GLU A 91 -5.63 -2.53 11.95
C GLU A 91 -5.41 -3.16 13.32
N ASN A 92 -4.16 -3.25 13.75
CA ASN A 92 -3.78 -3.80 15.04
C ASN A 92 -3.40 -2.72 16.07
N PHE A 93 -3.80 -1.47 15.82
CA PHE A 93 -3.56 -0.39 16.76
C PHE A 93 -4.20 -0.69 18.10
N LEU A 94 -3.38 -0.77 19.14
CA LEU A 94 -3.86 -1.11 20.47
C LEU A 94 -4.59 0.06 21.12
N THR A 95 -5.74 -0.25 21.69
CA THR A 95 -6.53 0.67 22.51
C THR A 95 -5.99 0.79 23.94
N ASP A 96 -5.05 -0.09 24.35
CA ASP A 96 -4.36 0.00 25.64
C ASP A 96 -3.66 1.36 25.78
N TYR A 97 -3.99 2.10 26.83
CA TYR A 97 -3.54 3.47 27.04
C TYR A 97 -2.01 3.61 27.09
N GLU A 98 -1.31 2.70 27.78
CA GLU A 98 0.15 2.79 27.94
C GLU A 98 0.90 2.55 26.61
N LYS A 99 0.43 1.61 25.82
CA LYS A 99 1.01 1.27 24.52
C LYS A 99 0.62 2.28 23.45
N ARG A 100 -0.62 2.76 23.48
CA ARG A 100 -1.11 3.83 22.61
C ARG A 100 -0.32 5.12 22.81
N ALA A 101 0.07 5.45 24.05
CA ALA A 101 0.86 6.62 24.37
C ALA A 101 2.27 6.64 23.71
N GLN A 102 2.72 5.51 23.17
CA GLN A 102 4.00 5.38 22.46
C GLN A 102 3.83 5.37 20.93
N SER A 103 2.59 5.35 20.43
CA SER A 103 2.28 5.38 19.01
C SER A 103 2.23 6.83 18.52
N PHE A 104 2.93 7.14 17.43
CA PHE A 104 3.04 8.50 16.94
C PHE A 104 3.14 8.59 15.42
N VAL A 105 2.84 9.76 14.90
CA VAL A 105 3.21 10.20 13.56
C VAL A 105 4.24 11.33 13.64
N ALA A 106 5.15 11.39 12.66
CA ALA A 106 6.21 12.40 12.61
C ALA A 106 6.33 12.98 11.21
N PRO A 107 5.70 14.13 10.95
CA PRO A 107 5.75 14.78 9.63
C PRO A 107 7.15 15.25 9.30
N GLY A 108 7.54 15.10 8.04
CA GLY A 108 8.84 15.53 7.53
C GLY A 108 10.05 14.86 8.18
N ARG A 109 9.88 13.70 8.84
CA ARG A 109 11.01 13.00 9.48
C ARG A 109 12.13 12.71 8.49
N THR A 110 13.38 12.87 8.90
CA THR A 110 14.56 12.44 8.15
C THR A 110 15.57 11.76 9.09
N GLY A 111 15.78 10.45 8.92
CA GLY A 111 16.62 9.65 9.79
C GLY A 111 16.19 9.69 11.27
N SER A 112 17.00 10.34 12.11
CA SER A 112 16.73 10.56 13.54
C SER A 112 16.12 11.95 13.85
N THR A 113 15.98 12.82 12.84
CA THR A 113 15.50 14.18 13.00
C THR A 113 13.97 14.26 12.83
N TYR A 114 13.34 15.07 13.65
CA TYR A 114 11.89 15.30 13.69
C TYR A 114 11.61 16.81 13.60
N PRO A 115 11.58 17.40 12.38
CA PRO A 115 11.51 18.86 12.20
C PRO A 115 10.31 19.49 12.90
N TYR A 116 9.20 18.79 12.95
CA TYR A 116 7.93 19.24 13.54
C TYR A 116 7.56 18.46 14.81
N GLY A 117 8.50 17.66 15.34
CA GLY A 117 8.25 16.81 16.50
C GLY A 117 7.45 15.54 16.18
N LYS A 118 6.86 15.00 17.23
CA LYS A 118 6.01 13.80 17.18
C LYS A 118 4.62 14.14 17.69
N PHE A 119 3.60 13.67 17.00
CA PHE A 119 2.21 13.78 17.40
C PHE A 119 1.70 12.40 17.81
N LEU A 120 1.26 12.28 19.05
CA LEU A 120 0.73 11.01 19.58
C LEU A 120 -0.58 10.67 18.88
N ILE A 121 -0.75 9.39 18.54
CA ILE A 121 -1.98 8.89 17.94
C ILE A 121 -3.04 8.78 19.06
N ASP A 122 -4.17 9.44 18.85
CA ASP A 122 -5.32 9.38 19.76
C ASP A 122 -6.24 8.21 19.43
N SER A 123 -6.62 8.12 18.17
CA SER A 123 -7.51 7.06 17.66
C SER A 123 -7.28 6.76 16.20
N VAL A 124 -7.79 5.60 15.77
CA VAL A 124 -7.78 5.13 14.40
C VAL A 124 -9.20 4.74 14.00
N ILE A 125 -9.60 5.09 12.78
CA ILE A 125 -10.88 4.69 12.19
C ILE A 125 -10.57 3.93 10.91
N ILE A 126 -10.87 2.63 10.89
CA ILE A 126 -10.67 1.76 9.73
C ILE A 126 -11.89 1.89 8.81
N HIS A 127 -11.67 1.84 7.49
CA HIS A 127 -12.78 1.82 6.52
C HIS A 127 -13.74 0.66 6.82
N PRO A 128 -15.06 0.90 6.92
CA PRO A 128 -16.01 -0.10 7.42
C PRO A 128 -16.04 -1.39 6.60
N GLN A 129 -15.78 -1.33 5.29
CA GLN A 129 -15.72 -2.51 4.44
C GLN A 129 -14.38 -3.24 4.46
N TYR A 130 -13.33 -2.72 5.07
CA TYR A 130 -12.02 -3.35 5.04
C TYR A 130 -12.04 -4.80 5.55
N PHE A 131 -12.55 -5.03 6.75
CA PHE A 131 -12.64 -6.38 7.31
C PHE A 131 -13.71 -7.24 6.66
N SER A 132 -14.90 -6.69 6.37
CA SER A 132 -16.02 -7.42 5.78
C SER A 132 -15.75 -7.87 4.35
N SER A 133 -14.90 -7.17 3.61
CA SER A 133 -14.46 -7.56 2.26
C SER A 133 -13.35 -8.60 2.24
N GLY A 134 -12.83 -9.04 3.41
CA GLY A 134 -11.65 -9.89 3.49
C GLY A 134 -10.35 -9.13 3.26
N LYS A 135 -10.30 -7.85 3.69
CA LYS A 135 -9.13 -6.95 3.59
C LYS A 135 -8.69 -6.66 2.14
N MET A 136 -9.67 -6.39 1.26
CA MET A 136 -9.38 -6.02 -0.12
C MET A 136 -8.64 -4.69 -0.20
N ASP A 137 -7.65 -4.59 -1.10
CA ASP A 137 -6.84 -3.39 -1.36
C ASP A 137 -7.68 -2.12 -1.55
N LYS A 138 -8.82 -2.24 -2.22
CA LYS A 138 -9.72 -1.11 -2.51
C LYS A 138 -10.36 -0.44 -1.29
N TYR A 139 -10.39 -1.12 -0.14
CA TYR A 139 -10.89 -0.60 1.14
C TYR A 139 -9.79 -0.44 2.18
N ASP A 140 -8.54 -0.62 1.77
CA ASP A 140 -7.39 -0.55 2.67
C ASP A 140 -7.01 0.91 2.98
N ILE A 141 -7.94 1.62 3.64
CA ILE A 141 -7.82 3.01 4.07
C ILE A 141 -8.15 3.12 5.55
N ALA A 142 -7.36 3.91 6.27
CA ALA A 142 -7.63 4.29 7.64
C ALA A 142 -7.40 5.79 7.88
N ILE A 143 -8.14 6.30 8.84
CA ILE A 143 -7.98 7.66 9.40
C ILE A 143 -7.19 7.53 10.69
N ILE A 144 -6.17 8.35 10.86
CA ILE A 144 -5.47 8.56 12.13
C ILE A 144 -5.91 9.91 12.69
N LYS A 145 -6.33 9.94 13.96
CA LYS A 145 -6.50 11.17 14.73
C LYS A 145 -5.33 11.33 15.69
N THR A 146 -4.76 12.53 15.74
CA THR A 146 -3.66 12.84 16.64
C THR A 146 -4.11 13.73 17.78
N LYS A 147 -3.39 13.64 18.91
CA LYS A 147 -3.49 14.64 19.98
C LYS A 147 -2.73 15.90 19.57
N PRO A 148 -3.15 17.06 20.05
CA PRO A 148 -2.28 18.25 20.03
C PRO A 148 -0.96 17.94 20.74
N ASN A 149 0.09 18.65 20.37
CA ASN A 149 1.37 18.57 21.08
C ASN A 149 1.29 19.18 22.49
N ASN A 150 2.38 19.15 23.23
CA ASN A 150 2.43 19.68 24.62
C ASN A 150 2.14 21.18 24.72
N SER A 151 2.19 21.93 23.62
CA SER A 151 1.82 23.34 23.54
C SER A 151 0.38 23.57 23.10
N GLY A 152 -0.42 22.51 22.94
CA GLY A 152 -1.82 22.58 22.50
C GLY A 152 -2.00 22.78 21.01
N LEU A 153 -0.92 22.68 20.21
CA LEU A 153 -0.95 22.88 18.75
C LEU A 153 -1.21 21.57 18.01
N ASN A 154 -2.03 21.65 16.97
CA ASN A 154 -2.36 20.51 16.12
C ASN A 154 -1.30 20.32 15.02
N ILE A 155 -1.30 19.17 14.36
CA ILE A 155 -0.34 18.88 13.30
C ILE A 155 -0.45 19.87 12.13
N SER A 156 -1.65 20.34 11.80
CA SER A 156 -1.86 21.33 10.73
C SER A 156 -1.37 22.75 11.06
N ASP A 157 -1.03 23.01 12.33
CA ASP A 157 -0.42 24.29 12.71
C ASP A 157 1.07 24.35 12.30
N PHE A 158 1.65 23.21 11.92
CA PHE A 158 3.06 23.07 11.52
C PHE A 158 3.25 22.79 10.03
N VAL A 159 2.33 22.02 9.42
CA VAL A 159 2.44 21.58 8.02
C VAL A 159 1.12 21.75 7.29
N PRO A 160 1.14 22.05 5.98
CA PRO A 160 -0.10 22.18 5.20
C PRO A 160 -0.85 20.85 5.12
N THR A 161 -2.15 20.94 4.86
CA THR A 161 -2.99 19.77 4.60
C THR A 161 -3.09 19.50 3.11
N PHE A 162 -3.07 18.22 2.71
CA PHE A 162 -3.38 17.86 1.34
C PHE A 162 -4.87 18.04 1.04
N SER A 163 -5.18 18.52 -0.15
CA SER A 163 -6.52 18.39 -0.73
C SER A 163 -6.68 17.02 -1.37
N ILE A 164 -7.91 16.51 -1.39
CA ILE A 164 -8.26 15.24 -2.02
C ILE A 164 -9.11 15.49 -3.27
N THR A 165 -8.99 14.62 -4.27
CA THR A 165 -9.81 14.67 -5.50
C THR A 165 -10.09 13.26 -6.00
N ASP A 166 -11.24 13.06 -6.63
CA ASP A 166 -11.61 11.85 -7.36
C ASP A 166 -11.18 11.90 -8.83
N ALA A 167 -10.72 13.05 -9.29
CA ALA A 167 -10.25 13.24 -10.66
C ALA A 167 -8.95 12.48 -10.91
N THR A 168 -9.06 11.35 -11.61
CA THR A 168 -7.96 10.44 -11.91
C THR A 168 -8.13 9.90 -13.33
N GLU A 169 -7.03 9.79 -14.07
CA GLU A 169 -7.04 9.40 -15.49
C GLU A 169 -5.82 8.52 -15.80
N VAL A 170 -6.02 7.44 -16.56
CA VAL A 170 -4.95 6.57 -17.04
C VAL A 170 -3.98 7.36 -17.91
N GLY A 171 -2.69 7.06 -17.82
CA GLY A 171 -1.63 7.75 -18.56
C GLY A 171 -1.13 9.05 -17.91
N LYS A 172 -1.82 9.56 -16.86
CA LYS A 172 -1.35 10.73 -16.12
C LYS A 172 -0.29 10.35 -15.10
N THR A 173 0.44 11.36 -14.65
CA THR A 173 1.51 11.22 -13.67
C THR A 173 0.94 10.88 -12.30
N ALA A 174 1.56 9.89 -11.65
CA ALA A 174 1.38 9.56 -10.24
C ALA A 174 2.68 9.83 -9.48
N PHE A 175 2.60 10.57 -8.40
CA PHE A 175 3.68 10.75 -7.43
C PHE A 175 3.38 9.92 -6.20
N ILE A 176 4.42 9.28 -5.65
CA ILE A 176 4.36 8.63 -4.34
C ILE A 176 5.54 9.13 -3.51
N SER A 177 5.33 9.37 -2.22
CA SER A 177 6.43 9.67 -1.30
C SER A 177 6.15 9.07 0.07
N GLY A 178 7.18 8.50 0.70
CA GLY A 178 7.02 7.86 1.99
C GLY A 178 8.32 7.30 2.57
N TYR A 179 8.16 6.41 3.53
CA TYR A 179 9.22 5.91 4.41
C TYR A 179 9.47 4.41 4.20
N GLY A 180 10.12 4.07 3.09
CA GLY A 180 10.53 2.69 2.81
C GLY A 180 11.44 2.13 3.91
N ALA A 181 11.20 0.89 4.32
CA ALA A 181 11.96 0.25 5.41
C ALA A 181 13.45 0.07 5.08
N ASP A 182 13.80 0.04 3.81
CA ASP A 182 15.16 -0.08 3.28
C ASP A 182 15.95 1.25 3.28
N LYS A 183 15.32 2.37 3.55
CA LYS A 183 15.89 3.73 3.48
C LYS A 183 16.09 4.41 4.84
N ALA A 184 16.40 3.65 5.89
CA ALA A 184 16.81 4.15 7.21
C ALA A 184 15.90 5.23 7.84
N ARG A 185 14.58 5.18 7.57
CA ARG A 185 13.57 6.16 8.03
C ARG A 185 13.76 7.55 7.42
N GLU A 186 14.35 7.62 6.25
CA GLU A 186 14.39 8.80 5.41
C GLU A 186 13.21 8.79 4.46
N GLN A 187 12.79 9.98 4.05
CA GLN A 187 11.70 10.12 3.09
C GLN A 187 12.27 10.07 1.67
N TRP A 188 11.66 9.21 0.86
CA TRP A 188 12.01 9.04 -0.55
C TRP A 188 10.74 9.19 -1.40
N TYR A 189 10.89 9.59 -2.65
CA TYR A 189 9.78 9.72 -3.58
C TYR A 189 10.11 9.09 -4.93
N HIS A 190 9.07 8.77 -5.68
CA HIS A 190 9.18 8.34 -7.06
C HIS A 190 8.00 8.90 -7.86
N THR A 191 8.25 9.14 -9.15
CA THR A 191 7.27 9.63 -10.12
C THR A 191 7.09 8.58 -11.21
N GLY A 192 5.85 8.24 -11.49
CA GLY A 192 5.51 7.28 -12.52
C GLY A 192 4.19 7.63 -13.20
N THR A 193 3.58 6.64 -13.83
CA THR A 193 2.38 6.77 -14.64
C THR A 193 1.27 5.90 -14.08
N ILE A 194 0.04 6.38 -14.08
CA ILE A 194 -1.17 5.62 -13.80
C ILE A 194 -1.39 4.63 -14.94
N LEU A 195 -1.34 3.34 -14.62
CA LEU A 195 -1.44 2.24 -15.60
C LEU A 195 -2.89 1.81 -15.82
N ASP A 196 -3.69 1.80 -14.74
CA ASP A 196 -5.05 1.30 -14.77
C ASP A 196 -5.87 1.87 -13.61
N ILE A 197 -7.16 2.00 -13.81
CA ILE A 197 -8.14 2.50 -12.85
C ILE A 197 -9.35 1.59 -12.91
N ASP A 198 -9.73 1.02 -11.77
CA ASP A 198 -11.06 0.43 -11.59
C ASP A 198 -11.90 1.27 -10.62
N ASP A 199 -13.06 0.77 -10.21
CA ASP A 199 -14.01 1.53 -9.39
C ASP A 199 -13.34 2.16 -8.16
N LEU A 200 -12.54 1.39 -7.41
CA LEU A 200 -11.97 1.81 -6.13
C LEU A 200 -10.46 1.55 -6.02
N ASN A 201 -9.80 1.05 -7.07
CA ASN A 201 -8.34 0.92 -7.11
C ASN A 201 -7.72 1.79 -8.19
N ILE A 202 -6.45 2.09 -7.97
CA ILE A 202 -5.56 2.72 -8.94
C ILE A 202 -4.27 1.92 -8.98
N SER A 203 -3.78 1.59 -10.18
CA SER A 203 -2.47 0.96 -10.33
C SER A 203 -1.50 1.84 -11.12
N TYR A 204 -0.23 1.75 -10.78
CA TYR A 204 0.82 2.64 -11.28
C TYR A 204 2.18 1.95 -11.24
N ASN A 205 3.16 2.53 -11.93
CA ASN A 205 4.51 1.98 -12.04
C ASN A 205 5.57 2.71 -11.21
N THR A 206 5.18 3.46 -10.18
CA THR A 206 6.16 4.00 -9.23
C THR A 206 6.67 2.91 -8.31
N ASP A 207 7.94 2.98 -7.93
CA ASP A 207 8.56 2.06 -6.99
C ASP A 207 8.10 2.25 -5.57
N ALA A 208 7.95 1.15 -4.85
CA ALA A 208 7.65 1.14 -3.43
C ALA A 208 8.17 -0.14 -2.77
N VAL A 209 8.43 -0.09 -1.47
CA VAL A 209 8.83 -1.23 -0.64
C VAL A 209 8.04 -1.24 0.66
N GLY A 210 8.19 -2.29 1.47
CA GLY A 210 7.60 -2.31 2.82
C GLY A 210 7.92 -1.02 3.58
N GLY A 211 6.91 -0.44 4.26
CA GLY A 211 6.99 0.89 4.90
C GLY A 211 6.41 2.03 4.06
N ASN A 212 6.33 1.90 2.73
CA ASN A 212 5.56 2.83 1.90
C ASN A 212 4.04 2.67 2.04
N SER A 213 3.56 1.59 2.66
CA SER A 213 2.14 1.41 3.00
C SER A 213 1.56 2.66 3.65
N GLY A 214 0.44 3.17 3.12
CA GLY A 214 -0.21 4.39 3.57
C GLY A 214 0.37 5.68 2.98
N SER A 215 1.35 5.63 2.07
CA SER A 215 1.86 6.80 1.36
C SER A 215 0.77 7.47 0.51
N PRO A 216 0.80 8.82 0.40
CA PRO A 216 -0.05 9.51 -0.54
C PRO A 216 0.30 9.14 -1.98
N ILE A 217 -0.71 8.88 -2.79
CA ILE A 217 -0.63 8.92 -4.24
C ILE A 217 -1.25 10.26 -4.67
N PHE A 218 -0.47 11.13 -5.31
CA PHE A 218 -0.94 12.46 -5.68
C PHE A 218 -0.63 12.78 -7.15
N ASN A 219 -1.45 13.63 -7.72
CA ASN A 219 -1.35 14.09 -9.09
C ASN A 219 -0.39 15.29 -9.24
N SER A 220 -0.18 15.76 -10.45
CA SER A 220 0.69 16.91 -10.76
C SER A 220 0.25 18.24 -10.11
N ASN A 221 -1.00 18.31 -9.64
CA ASN A 221 -1.51 19.48 -8.90
C ASN A 221 -1.30 19.34 -7.38
N GLY A 222 -0.62 18.29 -6.91
CA GLY A 222 -0.43 18.01 -5.48
C GLY A 222 -1.67 17.52 -4.75
N GLN A 223 -2.72 17.09 -5.48
CA GLN A 223 -3.96 16.60 -4.89
C GLN A 223 -3.92 15.09 -4.73
N ILE A 224 -4.40 14.58 -3.61
CA ILE A 224 -4.45 13.15 -3.31
C ILE A 224 -5.51 12.48 -4.19
N ILE A 225 -5.09 11.43 -4.89
CA ILE A 225 -5.92 10.56 -5.73
C ILE A 225 -6.04 9.14 -5.17
N GLY A 226 -5.20 8.75 -4.21
CA GLY A 226 -5.22 7.43 -3.58
C GLY A 226 -4.29 7.30 -2.39
N VAL A 227 -4.39 6.16 -1.73
CA VAL A 227 -3.52 5.70 -0.64
C VAL A 227 -2.78 4.45 -1.12
N HIS A 228 -1.46 4.43 -1.05
CA HIS A 228 -0.65 3.27 -1.45
C HIS A 228 -0.84 2.09 -0.50
N VAL A 229 -1.14 0.91 -1.02
CA VAL A 229 -1.48 -0.26 -0.20
C VAL A 229 -0.67 -1.51 -0.52
N SER A 230 -0.45 -1.84 -1.79
CA SER A 230 0.18 -3.11 -2.18
C SER A 230 0.91 -3.04 -3.52
N GLY A 231 1.45 -4.16 -3.97
CA GLY A 231 2.03 -4.30 -5.30
C GLY A 231 1.91 -5.72 -5.84
N LYS A 232 1.97 -5.86 -7.14
CA LYS A 232 1.97 -7.15 -7.84
C LYS A 232 3.36 -7.46 -8.38
N SER A 233 3.71 -8.74 -8.38
CA SER A 233 4.93 -9.25 -9.00
C SER A 233 4.63 -10.43 -9.88
N LYS A 234 5.51 -10.66 -10.87
CA LYS A 234 5.55 -11.86 -11.70
C LYS A 234 6.97 -12.40 -11.66
N ASN A 235 7.13 -13.67 -11.27
CA ASN A 235 8.44 -14.31 -11.14
C ASN A 235 9.42 -13.51 -10.26
N GLY A 236 8.92 -12.94 -9.15
CA GLY A 236 9.74 -12.14 -8.22
C GLY A 236 10.01 -10.69 -8.64
N THR A 237 9.69 -10.30 -9.89
CA THR A 237 9.87 -8.93 -10.38
C THR A 237 8.58 -8.14 -10.23
N GLY A 238 8.65 -6.91 -9.70
CA GLY A 238 7.52 -6.02 -9.60
C GLY A 238 6.97 -5.65 -10.98
N ILE A 239 5.65 -5.64 -11.14
CA ILE A 239 4.98 -5.27 -12.39
C ILE A 239 4.08 -4.07 -12.26
N LYS A 240 3.51 -3.83 -11.10
CA LYS A 240 2.73 -2.64 -10.74
C LYS A 240 2.54 -2.53 -9.24
N ASN A 241 2.35 -1.32 -8.77
CA ASN A 241 1.89 -1.03 -7.42
C ASN A 241 0.43 -0.61 -7.44
N ILE A 242 -0.27 -0.77 -6.32
CA ILE A 242 -1.72 -0.60 -6.18
C ILE A 242 -2.02 0.36 -5.04
N GLY A 243 -3.01 1.21 -5.23
CA GLY A 243 -3.56 2.07 -4.19
C GLY A 243 -5.08 1.98 -4.12
N ALA A 244 -5.61 2.17 -2.91
CA ALA A 244 -7.02 2.45 -2.70
C ALA A 244 -7.33 3.85 -3.22
N ARG A 245 -8.21 3.95 -4.22
CA ARG A 245 -8.53 5.20 -4.91
C ARG A 245 -9.44 6.08 -4.07
N VAL A 246 -9.22 7.39 -4.09
CA VAL A 246 -10.06 8.40 -3.43
C VAL A 246 -11.25 8.73 -4.34
N THR A 247 -12.25 7.86 -4.35
CA THR A 247 -13.49 8.03 -5.12
C THR A 247 -14.64 7.29 -4.45
N GLY A 248 -15.88 7.51 -4.87
CA GLY A 248 -17.06 6.79 -4.40
C GLY A 248 -17.15 6.73 -2.87
N GLU A 249 -17.33 5.53 -2.32
CA GLU A 249 -17.46 5.32 -0.88
C GLU A 249 -16.16 5.62 -0.10
N ASN A 250 -14.98 5.43 -0.70
CA ASN A 250 -13.70 5.84 -0.10
C ASN A 250 -13.66 7.37 0.10
N TYR A 251 -14.07 8.13 -0.92
CA TYR A 251 -14.15 9.59 -0.82
C TYR A 251 -15.12 10.03 0.28
N LEU A 252 -16.31 9.42 0.34
CA LEU A 252 -17.30 9.71 1.36
C LEU A 252 -16.81 9.38 2.77
N PHE A 253 -16.16 8.23 2.94
CA PHE A 253 -15.54 7.83 4.21
C PHE A 253 -14.50 8.85 4.66
N ILE A 254 -13.60 9.26 3.76
CA ILE A 254 -12.56 10.25 4.07
C ILE A 254 -13.19 11.58 4.44
N LYS A 255 -14.13 12.09 3.62
CA LYS A 255 -14.79 13.39 3.87
C LYS A 255 -15.56 13.42 5.17
N ALA A 256 -16.18 12.33 5.57
CA ALA A 256 -16.93 12.23 6.85
C ALA A 256 -15.99 12.29 8.08
N ASN A 257 -14.69 12.08 7.90
CA ASN A 257 -13.73 11.94 9.01
C ASN A 257 -12.57 12.96 9.00
N ILE A 258 -12.53 13.91 8.07
CA ILE A 258 -11.43 14.90 7.97
C ILE A 258 -11.43 15.96 9.10
N TYR A 259 -12.50 16.11 9.86
CA TYR A 259 -12.69 17.16 10.88
C TYR A 259 -11.91 16.94 12.15
#